data_cbf6700a83973748daa3960212780ba8
#
_entry.id   cbf6700a83973748daa3960212780ba8
#
_cell.length_a   1.000
_cell.length_b   1.000
_cell.length_c   1.000
_cell.angle_alpha   90.00
_cell.angle_beta   90.00
_cell.angle_gamma   90.00
#
_symmetry.space_group_name_H-M   'P 1'
#
loop_
_entity.id
_entity.type
_entity.pdbx_description
1 polymer ?
#
loop_
_entity_poly.entity_id
_entity_poly.type
_entity_poly.pdbx_seq_one_letter_code
_entity_poly.pdbx_strand_id
1 'polypeptide(L)'
;MKTNKLIGLGCLMIATTVALGAMGAHTLEDAISARYIEVWKTASLYFALNGLGLLAIANIAPSIKGLHIKLIILGSFIFSVSLWILALNESLSPALRKLGAITPVGGVLMIVGWTLIGLNQLRRVD
;
A
#
# COMPACT_ATOMS: atom_id res chain seq x y z
N MET A 1 -4.35 12.28 12.77
CA MET A 1 -5.01 12.75 11.52
C MET A 1 -6.51 12.76 11.76
N LYS A 2 -7.24 13.72 11.20
CA LYS A 2 -8.70 13.78 11.38
C LYS A 2 -9.35 12.56 10.70
N THR A 3 -10.38 12.00 11.35
CA THR A 3 -11.13 10.81 10.88
C THR A 3 -11.53 10.92 9.40
N ASN A 4 -12.12 12.05 9.00
CA ASN A 4 -12.54 12.26 7.61
C ASN A 4 -11.39 12.18 6.58
N LYS A 5 -10.18 12.60 6.97
CA LYS A 5 -9.00 12.49 6.09
C LYS A 5 -8.56 11.04 5.93
N LEU A 6 -8.65 10.23 6.99
CA LEU A 6 -8.35 8.79 6.91
C LEU A 6 -9.36 8.06 6.03
N ILE A 7 -10.65 8.35 6.22
CA ILE A 7 -11.71 7.77 5.39
C ILE A 7 -11.49 8.14 3.92
N GLY A 8 -11.29 9.43 3.63
CA GLY A 8 -11.05 9.90 2.27
C GLY A 8 -9.83 9.22 1.62
N LEU A 9 -8.72 9.13 2.37
CA LEU A 9 -7.50 8.47 1.86
C LEU A 9 -7.74 6.99 1.61
N GLY A 10 -8.36 6.28 2.55
CA GLY A 10 -8.69 4.86 2.38
C GLY A 10 -9.57 4.59 1.16
N CYS A 11 -10.60 5.42 0.96
CA CYS A 11 -11.45 5.34 -0.23
C CYS A 11 -10.68 5.57 -1.53
N LEU A 12 -9.79 6.58 -1.56
CA LEU A 12 -8.97 6.87 -2.74
C LEU A 12 -7.97 5.74 -3.03
N MET A 13 -7.39 5.13 -2.00
CA MET A 13 -6.51 3.97 -2.18
C MET A 13 -7.27 2.80 -2.80
N ILE A 14 -8.49 2.53 -2.34
CA ILE A 14 -9.34 1.46 -2.91
C ILE A 14 -9.71 1.79 -4.36
N ALA A 15 -10.16 3.01 -4.63
CA ALA A 15 -10.51 3.43 -5.98
C ALA A 15 -9.33 3.31 -6.96
N THR A 16 -8.13 3.73 -6.52
CA THR A 16 -6.88 3.55 -7.28
C THR A 16 -6.62 2.08 -7.56
N THR A 17 -6.81 1.21 -6.56
CA THR A 17 -6.60 -0.23 -6.74
C THR A 17 -7.56 -0.83 -7.76
N VAL A 18 -8.83 -0.42 -7.74
CA VAL A 18 -9.81 -0.89 -8.73
C VAL A 18 -9.40 -0.48 -10.14
N ALA A 19 -9.00 0.79 -10.34
CA ALA A 19 -8.57 1.29 -11.64
C ALA A 19 -7.31 0.56 -12.14
N LEU A 20 -6.29 0.43 -11.29
CA LEU A 20 -5.04 -0.25 -11.64
C LEU A 20 -5.20 -1.76 -11.77
N GLY A 21 -6.12 -2.36 -11.02
CA GLY A 21 -6.50 -3.76 -11.16
C GLY A 21 -7.12 -4.06 -12.52
N ALA A 22 -8.06 -3.22 -12.96
CA ALA A 22 -8.66 -3.31 -14.29
C ALA A 22 -7.60 -3.13 -15.39
N MET A 23 -6.70 -2.17 -15.25
CA MET A 23 -5.59 -1.97 -16.20
C MET A 23 -4.68 -3.20 -16.27
N GLY A 24 -4.36 -3.83 -15.15
CA GLY A 24 -3.55 -5.04 -15.09
C GLY A 24 -4.21 -6.22 -15.79
N ALA A 25 -5.54 -6.37 -15.63
CA ALA A 25 -6.28 -7.48 -16.21
C ALA A 25 -6.54 -7.35 -17.74
N HIS A 26 -6.59 -6.13 -18.26
CA HIS A 26 -6.99 -5.89 -19.65
C HIS A 26 -5.88 -5.32 -20.53
N THR A 27 -5.10 -4.39 -20.01
CA THR A 27 -4.09 -3.66 -20.81
C THR A 27 -2.71 -4.28 -20.69
N LEU A 28 -2.34 -4.74 -19.50
CA LEU A 28 -0.99 -5.21 -19.22
C LEU A 28 -0.82 -6.72 -19.44
N GLU A 29 -1.89 -7.49 -19.49
CA GLU A 29 -1.84 -8.96 -19.60
C GLU A 29 -1.04 -9.41 -20.83
N ASP A 30 -1.18 -8.70 -21.95
CA ASP A 30 -0.46 -8.97 -23.18
C ASP A 30 0.83 -8.15 -23.35
N ALA A 31 1.07 -7.16 -22.49
CA ALA A 31 2.16 -6.20 -22.63
C ALA A 31 3.40 -6.53 -21.79
N ILE A 32 3.22 -7.25 -20.69
CA ILE A 32 4.30 -7.62 -19.75
C ILE A 32 4.22 -9.11 -19.41
N SER A 33 5.35 -9.69 -18.96
CA SER A 33 5.39 -11.11 -18.63
C SER A 33 4.50 -11.48 -17.43
N ALA A 34 4.10 -12.75 -17.35
CA ALA A 34 3.29 -13.27 -16.25
C ALA A 34 3.92 -12.98 -14.86
N ARG A 35 5.25 -13.00 -14.76
CA ARG A 35 5.97 -12.63 -13.53
C ARG A 35 5.67 -11.19 -13.11
N TYR A 36 5.68 -10.25 -14.04
CA TYR A 36 5.42 -8.83 -13.73
C TYR A 36 3.95 -8.54 -13.52
N ILE A 37 3.04 -9.32 -14.12
CA ILE A 37 1.62 -9.29 -13.76
C ILE A 37 1.41 -9.66 -12.29
N GLU A 38 2.11 -10.66 -11.76
CA GLU A 38 2.02 -11.01 -10.34
C GLU A 38 2.60 -9.91 -9.42
N VAL A 39 3.68 -9.23 -9.84
CA VAL A 39 4.21 -8.06 -9.14
C VAL A 39 3.18 -6.93 -9.09
N TRP A 40 2.51 -6.66 -10.20
CA TRP A 40 1.43 -5.68 -10.31
C TRP A 40 0.26 -5.98 -9.38
N LYS A 41 -0.18 -7.23 -9.36
CA LYS A 41 -1.25 -7.70 -8.47
C LYS A 41 -0.86 -7.60 -7.01
N THR A 42 0.37 -7.93 -6.66
CA THR A 42 0.90 -7.80 -5.28
C THR A 42 0.85 -6.36 -4.82
N ALA A 43 1.30 -5.40 -5.65
CA ALA A 43 1.22 -3.98 -5.34
C ALA A 43 -0.21 -3.53 -5.07
N SER A 44 -1.14 -3.92 -5.95
CA SER A 44 -2.55 -3.58 -5.86
C SER A 44 -3.21 -4.19 -4.62
N LEU A 45 -2.90 -5.44 -4.30
CA LEU A 45 -3.42 -6.13 -3.12
C LEU A 45 -3.04 -5.39 -1.83
N TYR A 46 -1.75 -5.10 -1.64
CA TYR A 46 -1.29 -4.44 -0.41
C TYR A 46 -1.79 -2.99 -0.32
N PHE A 47 -1.92 -2.30 -1.44
CA PHE A 47 -2.50 -0.96 -1.45
C PHE A 47 -3.97 -0.97 -1.03
N ALA A 48 -4.77 -1.93 -1.52
CA ALA A 48 -6.15 -2.13 -1.12
C ALA A 48 -6.28 -2.52 0.35
N LEU A 49 -5.48 -3.50 0.82
CA LEU A 49 -5.51 -3.95 2.21
C LEU A 49 -5.22 -2.82 3.18
N ASN A 50 -4.23 -1.97 2.89
CA ASN A 50 -3.94 -0.82 3.72
C ASN A 50 -5.03 0.25 3.62
N GLY A 51 -5.62 0.48 2.45
CA GLY A 51 -6.78 1.36 2.30
C GLY A 51 -7.97 0.91 3.16
N LEU A 52 -8.33 -0.38 3.09
CA LEU A 52 -9.37 -0.97 3.95
C LEU A 52 -9.00 -0.90 5.43
N GLY A 53 -7.73 -1.17 5.77
CA GLY A 53 -7.22 -1.04 7.13
C GLY A 53 -7.39 0.37 7.68
N LEU A 54 -7.10 1.41 6.90
CA LEU A 54 -7.33 2.80 7.30
C LEU A 54 -8.81 3.09 7.54
N LEU A 55 -9.71 2.57 6.72
CA LEU A 55 -11.16 2.69 6.95
C LEU A 55 -11.58 1.99 8.24
N ALA A 56 -11.08 0.79 8.49
CA ALA A 56 -11.41 0.02 9.69
C ALA A 56 -11.00 0.76 10.98
N ILE A 57 -9.83 1.40 10.98
CA ILE A 57 -9.32 2.11 12.16
C ILE A 57 -9.78 3.58 12.24
N ALA A 58 -10.48 4.11 11.25
CA ALA A 58 -10.83 5.52 11.19
C ALA A 58 -11.61 6.00 12.43
N ASN A 59 -12.51 5.17 12.95
CA ASN A 59 -13.31 5.50 14.12
C ASN A 59 -12.52 5.47 15.44
N ILE A 60 -11.42 4.72 15.49
CA ILE A 60 -10.53 4.64 16.67
C ILE A 60 -9.25 5.47 16.49
N ALA A 61 -9.11 6.14 15.36
CA ALA A 61 -7.93 6.93 15.03
C ALA A 61 -7.52 7.96 16.09
N PRO A 62 -8.46 8.66 16.79
CA PRO A 62 -8.09 9.59 17.85
C PRO A 62 -7.32 8.93 19.00
N SER A 63 -7.48 7.64 19.21
CA SER A 63 -6.76 6.86 20.22
C SER A 63 -5.41 6.32 19.74
N ILE A 64 -5.11 6.42 18.45
CA ILE A 64 -3.90 5.90 17.82
C ILE A 64 -2.89 7.04 17.61
N LYS A 65 -1.62 6.80 17.93
CA LYS A 65 -0.58 7.79 17.66
C LYS A 65 -0.49 8.06 16.16
N GLY A 66 -0.52 9.33 15.79
CA GLY A 66 -0.47 9.75 14.39
C GLY A 66 0.78 9.24 13.62
N LEU A 67 1.88 9.00 14.33
CA LEU A 67 3.10 8.42 13.74
C LEU A 67 2.85 7.03 13.17
N HIS A 68 2.13 6.15 13.90
CA HIS A 68 1.86 4.78 13.45
C HIS A 68 1.04 4.77 12.15
N ILE A 69 0.03 5.64 12.07
CA ILE A 69 -0.78 5.82 10.87
C ILE A 69 0.06 6.34 9.70
N LYS A 70 0.95 7.31 9.95
CA LYS A 70 1.86 7.83 8.91
C LYS A 70 2.82 6.78 8.38
N LEU A 71 3.33 5.87 9.24
CA LEU A 71 4.18 4.76 8.82
C LEU A 71 3.45 3.82 7.85
N ILE A 72 2.19 3.49 8.13
CA ILE A 72 1.37 2.64 7.26
C ILE A 72 1.14 3.34 5.92
N ILE A 73 0.73 4.59 5.93
CA ILE A 73 0.45 5.35 4.71
C ILE A 73 1.71 5.45 3.84
N LEU A 74 2.81 5.94 4.43
CA LEU A 74 4.08 6.09 3.71
C LEU A 74 4.59 4.76 3.19
N GLY A 75 4.53 3.73 4.04
CA GLY A 75 4.93 2.37 3.66
C GLY A 75 4.12 1.82 2.50
N SER A 76 2.79 2.01 2.51
CA SER A 76 1.90 1.58 1.44
C SER A 76 2.22 2.25 0.11
N PHE A 77 2.46 3.55 0.12
CA PHE A 77 2.83 4.28 -1.09
C PHE A 77 4.20 3.85 -1.61
N ILE A 78 5.22 3.80 -0.76
CA ILE A 78 6.57 3.35 -1.18
C ILE A 78 6.50 1.94 -1.76
N PHE A 79 5.86 1.00 -1.06
CA PHE A 79 5.77 -0.40 -1.47
C PHE A 79 5.03 -0.56 -2.80
N SER A 80 3.81 -0.05 -2.88
CA SER A 80 2.95 -0.31 -4.04
C SER A 80 3.39 0.47 -5.27
N VAL A 81 3.76 1.75 -5.12
CA VAL A 81 4.22 2.56 -6.26
C VAL A 81 5.53 2.00 -6.82
N SER A 82 6.49 1.61 -5.98
CA SER A 82 7.74 1.00 -6.46
C SER A 82 7.50 -0.31 -7.21
N LEU A 83 6.56 -1.15 -6.76
CA LEU A 83 6.21 -2.40 -7.45
C LEU A 83 5.44 -2.15 -8.75
N TRP A 84 4.52 -1.19 -8.81
CA TRP A 84 3.84 -0.84 -10.06
C TRP A 84 4.84 -0.35 -11.12
N ILE A 85 5.77 0.53 -10.73
CA ILE A 85 6.82 1.00 -11.64
C ILE A 85 7.74 -0.16 -12.04
N LEU A 86 8.11 -1.03 -11.10
CA LEU A 86 8.94 -2.20 -11.39
C LEU A 86 8.25 -3.16 -12.37
N ALA A 87 6.95 -3.38 -12.23
CA ALA A 87 6.17 -4.22 -13.14
C ALA A 87 6.16 -3.68 -14.58
N LEU A 88 6.18 -2.36 -14.76
CA LEU A 88 6.25 -1.71 -16.06
C LEU A 88 7.67 -1.64 -16.64
N ASN A 89 8.68 -2.09 -15.90
CA ASN A 89 10.09 -1.94 -16.27
C ASN A 89 10.50 -2.71 -17.52
N GLU A 90 9.80 -3.78 -17.88
CA GLU A 90 10.03 -4.48 -19.16
C GLU A 90 9.87 -3.54 -20.36
N SER A 91 9.00 -2.53 -20.20
CA SER A 91 8.67 -1.55 -21.25
C SER A 91 9.45 -0.25 -21.15
N LEU A 92 10.03 0.09 -19.99
CA LEU A 92 10.47 1.45 -19.69
C LEU A 92 12.00 1.64 -19.64
N SER A 93 12.74 0.95 -18.79
CA SER A 93 14.20 1.14 -18.69
C SER A 93 14.86 0.24 -17.63
N PRO A 94 16.09 -0.27 -17.90
CA PRO A 94 16.88 -0.99 -16.90
C PRO A 94 17.21 -0.19 -15.63
N ALA A 95 17.25 1.15 -15.72
CA ALA A 95 17.55 2.02 -14.59
C ALA A 95 16.49 1.94 -13.48
N LEU A 96 15.24 1.64 -13.82
CA LEU A 96 14.14 1.52 -12.87
C LEU A 96 14.19 0.23 -12.03
N ARG A 97 15.05 -0.73 -12.37
CA ARG A 97 15.27 -1.94 -11.54
C ARG A 97 15.73 -1.62 -10.12
N LYS A 98 16.43 -0.49 -9.93
CA LYS A 98 16.88 -0.02 -8.61
C LYS A 98 15.72 0.29 -7.66
N LEU A 99 14.51 0.54 -8.17
CA LEU A 99 13.31 0.74 -7.36
C LEU A 99 12.92 -0.53 -6.56
N GLY A 100 13.30 -1.72 -7.02
CA GLY A 100 13.13 -2.95 -6.26
C GLY A 100 13.83 -2.94 -4.89
N ALA A 101 14.90 -2.15 -4.74
CA ALA A 101 15.59 -1.99 -3.45
C ALA A 101 14.84 -1.10 -2.45
N ILE A 102 13.91 -0.26 -2.93
CA ILE A 102 13.11 0.66 -2.09
C ILE A 102 11.85 -0.07 -1.56
N THR A 103 11.33 -1.03 -2.30
CA THR A 103 10.14 -1.80 -1.94
C THR A 103 10.21 -2.40 -0.52
N PRO A 104 11.30 -3.07 -0.08
CA PRO A 104 11.41 -3.60 1.27
C PRO A 104 11.27 -2.54 2.37
N VAL A 105 11.72 -1.32 2.12
CA VAL A 105 11.58 -0.20 3.07
C VAL A 105 10.10 0.09 3.30
N GLY A 106 9.29 0.17 2.24
CA GLY A 106 7.85 0.32 2.34
C GLY A 106 7.19 -0.81 3.13
N GLY A 107 7.60 -2.06 2.87
CA GLY A 107 7.13 -3.23 3.61
C GLY A 107 7.43 -3.16 5.11
N VAL A 108 8.65 -2.82 5.48
CA VAL A 108 9.05 -2.66 6.89
C VAL A 108 8.24 -1.56 7.58
N LEU A 109 8.03 -0.42 6.93
CA LEU A 109 7.22 0.67 7.50
C LEU A 109 5.78 0.22 7.78
N MET A 110 5.15 -0.54 6.88
CA MET A 110 3.82 -1.09 7.10
C MET A 110 3.79 -2.07 8.28
N ILE A 111 4.74 -3.01 8.33
CA ILE A 111 4.85 -3.98 9.41
C ILE A 111 4.99 -3.27 10.76
N VAL A 112 5.91 -2.32 10.86
CA VAL A 112 6.12 -1.55 12.08
C VAL A 112 4.87 -0.76 12.46
N GLY A 113 4.24 -0.06 11.52
CA GLY A 113 3.04 0.72 11.77
C GLY A 113 1.89 -0.13 12.32
N TRP A 114 1.56 -1.25 11.67
CA TRP A 114 0.49 -2.15 12.12
C TRP A 114 0.82 -2.84 13.44
N THR A 115 2.06 -3.29 13.63
CA THR A 115 2.50 -3.91 14.89
C THR A 115 2.37 -2.94 16.06
N LEU A 116 2.79 -1.69 15.89
CA LEU A 116 2.68 -0.68 16.94
C LEU A 116 1.22 -0.34 17.28
N ILE A 117 0.33 -0.30 16.29
CA ILE A 117 -1.10 -0.13 16.55
C ILE A 117 -1.63 -1.32 17.34
N GLY A 118 -1.35 -2.54 16.90
CA GLY A 118 -1.81 -3.77 17.57
C GLY A 118 -1.35 -3.83 19.04
N LEU A 119 -0.05 -3.65 19.28
CA LEU A 119 0.50 -3.69 20.63
C LEU A 119 -0.07 -2.59 21.53
N ASN A 120 -0.28 -1.38 20.99
CA ASN A 120 -0.88 -0.29 21.78
C ASN A 120 -2.34 -0.57 22.14
N GLN A 121 -3.11 -1.20 21.26
CA GLN A 121 -4.49 -1.52 21.58
C GLN A 121 -4.59 -2.69 22.57
N LEU A 122 -3.74 -3.71 22.46
CA LEU A 122 -3.67 -4.80 23.43
C LEU A 122 -3.35 -4.32 24.85
N ARG A 123 -2.48 -3.31 24.99
CA ARG A 123 -2.11 -2.73 26.30
C ARG A 123 -3.19 -1.85 26.91
N ARG A 124 -4.24 -1.47 26.18
CA ARG A 124 -5.34 -0.63 26.68
C ARG A 124 -6.51 -1.42 27.23
N VAL A 125 -6.47 -2.74 27.14
CA VAL A 125 -7.54 -3.62 27.63
C VAL A 125 -7.40 -3.87 29.14
N ASP A 126 -6.28 -3.50 29.73
CA ASP A 126 -6.02 -3.55 31.19
C ASP A 126 -6.27 -2.18 31.84
#